data_9c142ecd1e84d42f212a72cac79e9500
#
_entry.id   9c142ecd1e84d42f212a72cac79e9500
#
_cell.length_a   1.000
_cell.length_b   1.000
_cell.length_c   1.000
_cell.angle_alpha   90.00
_cell.angle_beta   90.00
_cell.angle_gamma   90.00
#
_symmetry.space_group_name_H-M   'P 1'
#
loop_
_entity.id
_entity.type
_entity.pdbx_description
1 polymer ?
#
loop_
_entity_poly.entity_id
_entity_poly.type
_entity_poly.pdbx_seq_one_letter_code
_entity_poly.pdbx_strand_id
1 'polypeptide(L)'
;DALAVVARGLGGTVHLAADVIRRALETREDARPIIVLNAQQREGALREELWRCGVDVDKVMARHRAAETGRNERRALYATGGVVLCGARAACVDLLDGTLDASNIKGILVLDAERCAESSPEAFVVRLFRDRSTQGFVRAVSEAPERLGGGFAKLAKVVKTLSVSTVALWP
;
A
#
# COMPACT_ATOMS: atom_id res chain seq x y z
N ASP A 1 11.10 5.80 -1.85
CA ASP A 1 10.18 5.05 -2.70
C ASP A 1 10.89 3.84 -3.30
N ALA A 2 10.30 2.66 -3.13
CA ALA A 2 10.97 1.42 -3.56
C ALA A 2 9.97 0.34 -3.99
N LEU A 3 10.39 -0.48 -4.95
CA LEU A 3 9.80 -1.75 -5.32
C LEU A 3 10.69 -2.88 -4.82
N ALA A 4 10.17 -3.75 -3.97
CA ALA A 4 10.82 -4.99 -3.59
C ALA A 4 10.24 -6.16 -4.40
N VAL A 5 11.10 -6.94 -5.01
CA VAL A 5 10.74 -8.15 -5.76
C VAL A 5 11.34 -9.34 -5.03
N VAL A 6 10.49 -10.27 -4.61
CA VAL A 6 10.88 -11.46 -3.85
C VAL A 6 10.53 -12.73 -4.61
N ALA A 7 11.24 -13.80 -4.31
CA ALA A 7 10.93 -15.10 -4.87
C ALA A 7 9.56 -15.61 -4.40
N ARG A 8 8.85 -16.30 -5.29
CA ARG A 8 7.52 -16.82 -5.01
C ARG A 8 7.57 -17.92 -3.95
N GLY A 9 6.57 -17.94 -3.07
CA GLY A 9 6.34 -19.03 -2.10
C GLY A 9 7.10 -18.92 -0.79
N LEU A 10 7.92 -17.89 -0.60
CA LEU A 10 8.63 -17.65 0.65
C LEU A 10 7.85 -16.77 1.66
N GLY A 11 6.60 -16.39 1.33
CA GLY A 11 5.83 -15.49 2.17
C GLY A 11 6.41 -14.07 2.26
N GLY A 12 7.41 -13.76 1.43
CA GLY A 12 8.19 -12.54 1.50
C GLY A 12 7.37 -11.26 1.37
N THR A 13 6.27 -11.29 0.62
CA THR A 13 5.36 -10.14 0.51
C THR A 13 4.79 -9.73 1.86
N VAL A 14 4.35 -10.70 2.67
CA VAL A 14 3.73 -10.42 3.98
C VAL A 14 4.78 -9.92 4.97
N HIS A 15 5.95 -10.58 5.02
CA HIS A 15 7.06 -10.18 5.90
C HIS A 15 7.57 -8.76 5.57
N LEU A 16 7.80 -8.48 4.29
CA LEU A 16 8.25 -7.14 3.86
C LEU A 16 7.17 -6.07 4.10
N ALA A 17 5.92 -6.39 3.84
CA ALA A 17 4.81 -5.47 4.11
C ALA A 17 4.72 -5.15 5.61
N ALA A 18 4.82 -6.16 6.46
CA ALA A 18 4.80 -6.00 7.91
C ALA A 18 5.99 -5.17 8.41
N ASP A 19 7.21 -5.39 7.89
CA ASP A 19 8.39 -4.61 8.27
C ASP A 19 8.27 -3.13 7.85
N VAL A 20 7.79 -2.87 6.63
CA VAL A 20 7.52 -1.50 6.16
C VAL A 20 6.51 -0.80 7.06
N ILE A 21 5.40 -1.48 7.38
CA ILE A 21 4.34 -0.94 8.24
C ILE A 21 4.90 -0.69 9.65
N ARG A 22 5.56 -1.67 10.25
CA ARG A 22 6.14 -1.55 11.59
C ARG A 22 7.06 -0.35 11.71
N ARG A 23 8.03 -0.22 10.79
CA ARG A 23 8.97 0.92 10.76
C ARG A 23 8.26 2.25 10.58
N ALA A 24 7.23 2.28 9.75
CA ALA A 24 6.45 3.49 9.56
C ALA A 24 5.64 3.86 10.82
N LEU A 25 5.15 2.88 11.59
CA LEU A 25 4.45 3.12 12.84
C LEU A 25 5.37 3.57 14.00
N GLU A 26 6.66 3.25 13.95
CA GLU A 26 7.66 3.67 14.97
C GLU A 26 7.81 5.21 15.02
N THR A 27 7.53 5.90 13.93
CA THR A 27 7.52 7.37 13.87
C THR A 27 6.23 7.89 14.51
N ARG A 28 6.20 7.93 15.85
CA ARG A 28 5.00 8.22 16.67
C ARG A 28 4.39 9.61 16.50
N GLU A 29 5.17 10.58 16.02
CA GLU A 29 4.71 11.95 15.82
C GLU A 29 3.81 12.13 14.60
N ASP A 30 3.72 11.11 13.73
CA ASP A 30 2.99 11.16 12.48
C ASP A 30 1.80 10.20 12.52
N ALA A 31 0.64 10.72 12.94
CA ALA A 31 -0.61 9.97 13.04
C ALA A 31 -1.31 9.73 11.69
N ARG A 32 -0.71 10.16 10.56
CA ARG A 32 -1.32 9.98 9.24
C ARG A 32 -1.42 8.50 8.86
N PRO A 33 -2.48 8.09 8.12
CA PRO A 33 -2.70 6.70 7.75
C PRO A 33 -1.68 6.19 6.72
N ILE A 34 -1.38 4.90 6.82
CA ILE A 34 -0.70 4.12 5.78
C ILE A 34 -1.78 3.37 5.00
N ILE A 35 -1.88 3.64 3.71
CA ILE A 35 -2.86 2.98 2.84
C ILE A 35 -2.24 1.73 2.22
N VAL A 36 -2.84 0.57 2.45
CA VAL A 36 -2.37 -0.71 1.89
C VAL A 36 -3.35 -1.19 0.84
N LEU A 37 -2.88 -1.27 -0.40
CA LEU A 37 -3.65 -1.71 -1.56
C LEU A 37 -3.39 -3.20 -1.84
N ASN A 38 -4.42 -3.89 -2.33
CA ASN A 38 -4.38 -5.30 -2.73
C ASN A 38 -4.09 -6.30 -1.59
N ALA A 39 -4.36 -5.91 -0.34
CA ALA A 39 -4.09 -6.75 0.84
C ALA A 39 -5.23 -7.72 1.20
N GLN A 40 -6.39 -7.68 0.51
CA GLN A 40 -7.62 -8.37 0.93
C GLN A 40 -7.43 -9.87 1.14
N GLN A 41 -6.66 -10.52 0.26
CA GLN A 41 -6.40 -11.97 0.35
C GLN A 41 -5.32 -12.33 1.37
N ARG A 42 -4.55 -11.34 1.83
CA ARG A 42 -3.42 -11.52 2.74
C ARG A 42 -3.66 -10.87 4.11
N GLU A 43 -4.86 -10.34 4.35
CA GLU A 43 -5.17 -9.62 5.59
C GLU A 43 -4.86 -10.45 6.85
N GLY A 44 -5.32 -11.71 6.90
CA GLY A 44 -5.07 -12.59 8.05
C GLY A 44 -3.58 -12.81 8.30
N ALA A 45 -2.83 -13.15 7.24
CA ALA A 45 -1.40 -13.36 7.35
C ALA A 45 -0.64 -12.07 7.73
N LEU A 46 -1.07 -10.92 7.20
CA LEU A 46 -0.46 -9.63 7.54
C LEU A 46 -0.73 -9.25 9.01
N ARG A 47 -1.95 -9.50 9.51
CA ARG A 47 -2.29 -9.28 10.92
C ARG A 47 -1.43 -10.17 11.84
N GLU A 48 -1.31 -11.44 11.51
CA GLU A 48 -0.49 -12.38 12.28
C GLU A 48 0.98 -11.96 12.30
N GLU A 49 1.53 -11.55 11.16
CA GLU A 49 2.93 -11.14 11.08
C GLU A 49 3.18 -9.82 11.83
N LEU A 50 2.30 -8.84 11.74
CA LEU A 50 2.39 -7.61 12.51
C LEU A 50 2.31 -7.89 14.02
N TRP A 51 1.42 -8.79 14.44
CA TRP A 51 1.34 -9.22 15.82
C TRP A 51 2.64 -9.87 16.31
N ARG A 52 3.25 -10.75 15.50
CA ARG A 52 4.57 -11.35 15.79
C ARG A 52 5.66 -10.29 15.95
N CYS A 53 5.56 -9.22 15.21
CA CYS A 53 6.47 -8.07 15.30
C CYS A 53 6.17 -7.13 16.49
N GLY A 54 5.23 -7.48 17.37
CA GLY A 54 4.88 -6.69 18.55
C GLY A 54 3.94 -5.50 18.27
N VAL A 55 3.27 -5.47 17.11
CA VAL A 55 2.31 -4.43 16.75
C VAL A 55 0.93 -4.80 17.29
N ASP A 56 0.29 -3.90 18.04
CA ASP A 56 -1.11 -4.06 18.49
C ASP A 56 -2.05 -3.83 17.29
N VAL A 57 -2.32 -4.92 16.55
CA VAL A 57 -3.06 -4.88 15.28
C VAL A 57 -4.49 -4.38 15.42
N ASP A 58 -5.12 -4.60 16.57
CA ASP A 58 -6.50 -4.19 16.81
C ASP A 58 -6.63 -2.67 17.01
N LYS A 59 -5.55 -2.04 17.48
CA LYS A 59 -5.49 -0.58 17.60
C LYS A 59 -5.09 0.12 16.30
N VAL A 60 -4.20 -0.49 15.52
CA VAL A 60 -3.56 0.23 14.41
C VAL A 60 -4.08 -0.16 13.04
N MET A 61 -4.80 -1.28 12.91
CA MET A 61 -5.18 -1.82 11.61
C MET A 61 -6.69 -1.79 11.39
N ALA A 62 -7.12 -1.01 10.41
CA ALA A 62 -8.51 -0.93 10.00
C ALA A 62 -8.70 -1.44 8.57
N ARG A 63 -9.87 -1.98 8.28
CA ARG A 63 -10.26 -2.40 6.95
C ARG A 63 -11.37 -1.50 6.40
N HIS A 64 -11.10 -0.90 5.27
CA HIS A 64 -12.09 -0.18 4.51
C HIS A 64 -12.91 -1.15 3.64
N ARG A 65 -14.18 -1.26 3.96
CA ARG A 65 -15.17 -2.05 3.18
C ARG A 65 -16.09 -1.07 2.47
N ALA A 66 -15.72 -0.65 1.26
CA ALA A 66 -16.43 0.39 0.51
C ALA A 66 -17.94 0.16 0.37
N ALA A 67 -18.37 -1.11 0.27
CA ALA A 67 -19.78 -1.46 0.14
C ALA A 67 -20.57 -1.38 1.45
N GLU A 68 -19.88 -1.42 2.61
CA GLU A 68 -20.52 -1.54 3.93
C GLU A 68 -20.34 -0.27 4.78
N THR A 69 -19.40 0.62 4.40
CA THR A 69 -18.96 1.75 5.22
C THR A 69 -19.40 3.07 4.59
N GLY A 70 -20.16 3.85 5.29
CA GLY A 70 -20.61 5.18 4.85
C GLY A 70 -19.45 6.18 4.71
N ARG A 71 -19.67 7.26 3.93
CA ARG A 71 -18.63 8.26 3.67
C ARG A 71 -18.03 8.88 4.95
N ASN A 72 -18.88 9.22 5.92
CA ASN A 72 -18.44 9.83 7.17
C ASN A 72 -17.62 8.85 8.02
N GLU A 73 -18.01 7.59 8.05
CA GLU A 73 -17.26 6.54 8.73
C GLU A 73 -15.89 6.32 8.08
N ARG A 74 -15.83 6.32 6.74
CA ARG A 74 -14.54 6.22 6.02
C ARG A 74 -13.63 7.39 6.34
N ARG A 75 -14.19 8.61 6.37
CA ARG A 75 -13.42 9.81 6.76
C ARG A 75 -12.88 9.69 8.19
N ALA A 76 -13.71 9.23 9.13
CA ALA A 76 -13.28 8.99 10.51
C ALA A 76 -12.17 7.94 10.57
N LEU A 77 -12.31 6.85 9.81
CA LEU A 77 -11.32 5.77 9.73
C LEU A 77 -9.96 6.29 9.21
N TYR A 78 -9.95 7.12 8.17
CA TYR A 78 -8.71 7.75 7.70
C TYR A 78 -8.13 8.75 8.71
N ALA A 79 -8.97 9.43 9.46
CA ALA A 79 -8.53 10.40 10.47
C ALA A 79 -7.92 9.75 11.72
N THR A 80 -8.25 8.49 12.02
CA THR A 80 -7.65 7.76 13.17
C THR A 80 -6.20 7.40 12.94
N GLY A 81 -5.72 7.45 11.70
CA GLY A 81 -4.35 7.05 11.34
C GLY A 81 -4.15 5.53 11.33
N GLY A 82 -2.90 5.11 11.55
CA GLY A 82 -2.56 3.69 11.55
C GLY A 82 -2.50 3.08 10.14
N VAL A 83 -2.98 1.86 9.99
CA VAL A 83 -2.95 1.08 8.74
C VAL A 83 -4.36 0.86 8.23
N VAL A 84 -4.64 1.31 7.02
CA VAL A 84 -5.95 1.14 6.38
C VAL A 84 -5.82 0.23 5.16
N LEU A 85 -6.42 -0.96 5.25
CA LEU A 85 -6.52 -1.87 4.11
C LEU A 85 -7.72 -1.47 3.25
N CYS A 86 -7.50 -1.12 2.01
CA CYS A 86 -8.59 -0.76 1.10
C CYS A 86 -8.35 -1.28 -0.34
N GLY A 87 -9.44 -1.37 -1.09
CA GLY A 87 -9.35 -1.65 -2.52
C GLY A 87 -8.92 -0.39 -3.29
N ALA A 88 -8.09 -0.55 -4.32
CA ALA A 88 -7.58 0.57 -5.09
C ALA A 88 -8.69 1.44 -5.71
N ARG A 89 -9.80 0.83 -6.18
CA ARG A 89 -10.94 1.58 -6.72
C ARG A 89 -11.62 2.46 -5.66
N ALA A 90 -11.77 1.94 -4.43
CA ALA A 90 -12.35 2.70 -3.34
C ALA A 90 -11.44 3.86 -2.93
N ALA A 91 -10.13 3.62 -2.84
CA ALA A 91 -9.15 4.65 -2.58
C ALA A 91 -9.16 5.76 -3.66
N CYS A 92 -9.33 5.39 -4.95
CA CYS A 92 -9.50 6.36 -6.03
C CYS A 92 -10.70 7.29 -5.78
N VAL A 93 -11.86 6.70 -5.48
CA VAL A 93 -13.09 7.49 -5.24
C VAL A 93 -12.90 8.41 -4.05
N ASP A 94 -12.36 7.90 -2.94
CA ASP A 94 -12.17 8.66 -1.71
C ASP A 94 -11.13 9.79 -1.87
N LEU A 95 -10.11 9.61 -2.70
CA LEU A 95 -9.18 10.67 -3.07
C LEU A 95 -9.81 11.74 -3.97
N LEU A 96 -10.67 11.34 -4.92
CA LEU A 96 -11.32 12.27 -5.85
C LEU A 96 -12.38 13.12 -5.16
N ASP A 97 -13.18 12.51 -4.27
CA ASP A 97 -14.27 13.19 -3.58
C ASP A 97 -13.84 13.89 -2.27
N GLY A 98 -12.55 13.79 -1.90
CA GLY A 98 -11.99 14.43 -0.72
C GLY A 98 -12.36 13.73 0.60
N THR A 99 -12.86 12.51 0.56
CA THR A 99 -13.05 11.66 1.76
C THR A 99 -11.70 11.26 2.36
N LEU A 100 -10.71 10.97 1.51
CA LEU A 100 -9.31 10.79 1.83
C LEU A 100 -8.51 11.96 1.29
N ASP A 101 -7.84 12.71 2.17
CA ASP A 101 -6.95 13.78 1.77
C ASP A 101 -5.54 13.21 1.50
N ALA A 102 -5.05 13.41 0.28
CA ALA A 102 -3.72 12.96 -0.12
C ALA A 102 -2.59 13.58 0.72
N SER A 103 -2.75 14.82 1.19
CA SER A 103 -1.78 15.49 2.05
C SER A 103 -1.70 14.84 3.44
N ASN A 104 -2.78 14.18 3.85
CA ASN A 104 -2.88 13.45 5.13
C ASN A 104 -2.56 11.96 5.01
N ILE A 105 -1.85 11.54 3.98
CA ILE A 105 -1.37 10.15 3.84
C ILE A 105 0.11 10.07 4.22
N LYS A 106 0.46 9.18 5.13
CA LYS A 106 1.85 8.89 5.51
C LYS A 106 2.59 8.12 4.44
N GLY A 107 1.90 7.17 3.84
CA GLY A 107 2.46 6.38 2.75
C GLY A 107 1.46 5.43 2.12
N ILE A 108 1.81 4.96 0.92
CA ILE A 108 1.05 3.95 0.18
C ILE A 108 1.92 2.70 0.03
N LEU A 109 1.37 1.56 0.43
CA LEU A 109 1.96 0.25 0.22
C LEU A 109 1.12 -0.52 -0.79
N VAL A 110 1.73 -0.90 -1.91
CA VAL A 110 1.07 -1.64 -3.01
C VAL A 110 1.56 -3.08 -3.01
N LEU A 111 0.67 -4.03 -2.74
CA LEU A 111 0.96 -5.45 -2.89
C LEU A 111 0.62 -5.92 -4.31
N ASP A 112 1.21 -7.03 -4.75
CA ASP A 112 1.07 -7.57 -6.11
C ASP A 112 1.42 -6.53 -7.20
N ALA A 113 2.53 -5.82 -7.03
CA ALA A 113 2.95 -4.73 -7.91
C ALA A 113 3.11 -5.15 -9.39
N GLU A 114 3.36 -6.42 -9.69
CA GLU A 114 3.41 -6.95 -11.04
C GLU A 114 2.09 -6.86 -11.81
N ARG A 115 0.98 -6.63 -11.10
CA ARG A 115 -0.34 -6.43 -11.70
C ARG A 115 -0.59 -4.98 -12.09
N CYS A 116 0.22 -4.05 -11.59
CA CYS A 116 0.03 -2.64 -11.84
C CYS A 116 0.39 -2.29 -13.29
N ALA A 117 -0.59 -1.79 -14.02
CA ALA A 117 -0.45 -1.22 -15.34
C ALA A 117 -0.73 0.28 -15.28
N GLU A 118 -0.35 1.02 -16.29
CA GLU A 118 -0.57 2.48 -16.34
C GLU A 118 -2.05 2.88 -16.19
N SER A 119 -2.96 2.02 -16.66
CA SER A 119 -4.42 2.19 -16.54
C SER A 119 -5.02 1.55 -15.30
N SER A 120 -4.22 0.94 -14.42
CA SER A 120 -4.75 0.27 -13.23
C SER A 120 -5.20 1.28 -12.15
N PRO A 121 -6.18 0.92 -11.30
CA PRO A 121 -6.60 1.77 -10.20
C PRO A 121 -5.46 2.11 -9.23
N GLU A 122 -4.54 1.19 -8.99
CA GLU A 122 -3.36 1.41 -8.13
C GLU A 122 -2.48 2.53 -8.68
N ALA A 123 -2.22 2.50 -10.00
CA ALA A 123 -1.46 3.55 -10.68
C ALA A 123 -2.12 4.92 -10.53
N PHE A 124 -3.44 4.93 -10.62
CA PHE A 124 -4.21 6.16 -10.47
C PHE A 124 -4.18 6.69 -9.03
N VAL A 125 -4.29 5.82 -8.03
CA VAL A 125 -4.14 6.20 -6.61
C VAL A 125 -2.76 6.83 -6.36
N VAL A 126 -1.69 6.18 -6.84
CA VAL A 126 -0.32 6.69 -6.65
C VAL A 126 -0.14 8.03 -7.34
N ARG A 127 -0.68 8.21 -8.53
CA ARG A 127 -0.63 9.48 -9.27
C ARG A 127 -1.36 10.58 -8.50
N LEU A 128 -2.61 10.35 -8.08
CA LEU A 128 -3.37 11.32 -7.29
C LEU A 128 -2.65 11.70 -5.98
N PHE A 129 -2.03 10.73 -5.35
CA PHE A 129 -1.22 10.97 -4.15
C PHE A 129 -0.02 11.86 -4.46
N ARG A 130 0.74 11.55 -5.51
CA ARG A 130 1.94 12.32 -5.89
C ARG A 130 1.62 13.72 -6.42
N ASP A 131 0.51 13.88 -7.11
CA ASP A 131 0.07 15.18 -7.61
C ASP A 131 -0.27 16.18 -6.47
N ARG A 132 -0.67 15.65 -5.32
CA ARG A 132 -1.11 16.46 -4.16
C ARG A 132 -0.16 16.43 -2.96
N SER A 133 0.75 15.48 -2.91
CA SER A 133 1.69 15.30 -1.80
C SER A 133 3.07 14.92 -2.30
N THR A 134 4.06 15.75 -1.96
CA THR A 134 5.49 15.45 -2.17
C THR A 134 6.11 14.70 -0.99
N GLN A 135 5.41 14.65 0.13
CA GLN A 135 5.82 13.96 1.35
C GLN A 135 5.09 12.61 1.46
N GLY A 136 5.68 11.71 2.21
CA GLY A 136 5.17 10.36 2.34
C GLY A 136 5.82 9.41 1.34
N PHE A 137 5.75 8.12 1.66
CA PHE A 137 6.42 7.10 0.87
C PHE A 137 5.45 6.36 -0.07
N VAL A 138 6.00 5.81 -1.15
CA VAL A 138 5.38 4.73 -1.92
C VAL A 138 6.30 3.52 -1.84
N ARG A 139 5.77 2.41 -1.39
CA ARG A 139 6.44 1.11 -1.37
C ARG A 139 5.59 0.11 -2.14
N ALA A 140 6.24 -0.74 -2.89
CA ALA A 140 5.58 -1.78 -3.65
C ALA A 140 6.27 -3.11 -3.43
N VAL A 141 5.51 -4.20 -3.41
CA VAL A 141 6.05 -5.56 -3.26
C VAL A 141 5.45 -6.46 -4.33
N SER A 142 6.29 -7.29 -4.94
CA SER A 142 5.91 -8.31 -5.91
C SER A 142 6.52 -9.66 -5.55
N GLU A 143 5.73 -10.74 -5.61
CA GLU A 143 6.17 -12.14 -5.51
C GLU A 143 6.21 -12.85 -6.86
N ALA A 144 6.16 -12.14 -7.95
CA ALA A 144 6.10 -12.70 -9.29
C ALA A 144 7.15 -12.07 -10.21
N PRO A 145 8.47 -12.32 -9.94
CA PRO A 145 9.56 -11.79 -10.75
C PRO A 145 9.42 -12.16 -12.23
N GLU A 146 8.91 -13.36 -12.52
CA GLU A 146 8.64 -13.83 -13.88
C GLU A 146 7.63 -12.93 -14.62
N ARG A 147 6.68 -12.34 -13.91
CA ARG A 147 5.70 -11.43 -14.49
C ARG A 147 6.27 -10.04 -14.76
N LEU A 148 7.30 -9.65 -14.06
CA LEU A 148 8.01 -8.39 -14.29
C LEU A 148 9.03 -8.50 -15.44
N GLY A 149 9.59 -9.73 -15.66
CA GLY A 149 10.49 -10.04 -16.75
C GLY A 149 9.80 -10.39 -18.07
N GLY A 150 8.50 -10.68 -18.06
CA GLY A 150 7.74 -11.28 -19.17
C GLY A 150 7.34 -10.34 -20.31
N GLY A 151 8.03 -9.21 -20.54
CA GLY A 151 7.73 -8.32 -21.64
C GLY A 151 8.68 -7.13 -21.72
N PHE A 152 8.71 -6.50 -22.89
CA PHE A 152 9.61 -5.36 -23.14
C PHE A 152 9.36 -4.24 -22.09
N ALA A 153 10.39 -3.97 -21.31
CA ALA A 153 10.40 -2.91 -20.28
C ALA A 153 9.25 -2.95 -19.24
N LYS A 154 8.68 -4.14 -18.96
CA LYS A 154 7.56 -4.23 -18.00
C LYS A 154 7.94 -3.75 -16.61
N LEU A 155 9.12 -4.15 -16.11
CA LEU A 155 9.65 -3.65 -14.85
C LEU A 155 9.77 -2.12 -14.86
N ALA A 156 10.35 -1.55 -15.92
CA ALA A 156 10.51 -0.11 -16.05
C ALA A 156 9.15 0.61 -16.10
N LYS A 157 8.14 0.01 -16.74
CA LYS A 157 6.76 0.54 -16.71
C LYS A 157 6.17 0.54 -15.32
N VAL A 158 6.28 -0.56 -14.57
CA VAL A 158 5.79 -0.66 -13.18
C VAL A 158 6.48 0.36 -12.29
N VAL A 159 7.80 0.47 -12.38
CA VAL A 159 8.62 1.45 -11.65
C VAL A 159 8.13 2.88 -11.92
N LYS A 160 7.96 3.25 -13.18
CA LYS A 160 7.44 4.56 -13.59
C LYS A 160 6.01 4.78 -13.10
N THR A 161 5.14 3.78 -13.28
CA THR A 161 3.72 3.82 -12.93
C THR A 161 3.50 4.04 -11.42
N LEU A 162 4.30 3.38 -10.60
CA LEU A 162 4.24 3.50 -9.14
C LEU A 162 5.13 4.61 -8.58
N SER A 163 5.80 5.39 -9.45
CA SER A 163 6.68 6.49 -9.04
C SER A 163 7.73 6.06 -8.02
N VAL A 164 8.26 4.84 -8.16
CA VAL A 164 9.32 4.32 -7.29
C VAL A 164 10.69 4.56 -7.92
N SER A 165 11.68 4.87 -7.10
CA SER A 165 13.02 5.24 -7.52
C SER A 165 14.05 4.12 -7.35
N THR A 166 13.74 3.13 -6.55
CA THR A 166 14.65 2.04 -6.20
C THR A 166 13.96 0.69 -6.42
N VAL A 167 14.69 -0.27 -6.98
CA VAL A 167 14.26 -1.67 -7.10
C VAL A 167 15.22 -2.54 -6.31
N ALA A 168 14.68 -3.31 -5.37
CA ALA A 168 15.40 -4.31 -4.61
C ALA A 168 14.94 -5.70 -5.06
N LEU A 169 15.90 -6.54 -5.46
CA LEU A 169 15.65 -7.94 -5.81
C LEU A 169 16.09 -8.81 -4.65
N TRP A 170 15.19 -9.63 -4.16
CA TRP A 170 15.46 -10.58 -3.08
C TRP A 170 15.29 -11.99 -3.63
N PRO A 171 16.37 -12.77 -3.74
CA PRO A 171 16.34 -14.13 -4.27
C PRO A 171 15.56 -15.07 -3.38
#